data_9b9b4e8aaaf1e5dce2c9269656a966bb
#
_entry.id   9b9b4e8aaaf1e5dce2c9269656a966bb
#
_cell.length_a   1.000
_cell.length_b   1.000
_cell.length_c   1.000
_cell.angle_alpha   90.00
_cell.angle_beta   90.00
_cell.angle_gamma   90.00
#
_symmetry.space_group_name_H-M   'P 1'
#
loop_
_entity.id
_entity.type
_entity.pdbx_description
1 polymer ?
#
loop_
_entity_poly.entity_id
_entity_poly.type
_entity_poly.pdbx_seq_one_letter_code
_entity_poly.pdbx_strand_id
1 'polypeptide(L)'
;MHSFWVPRLAGKTDLLPNRVNEMWIDPHEPGLYLGQCAQFCGPQHAKMLLRVYVDTPSEFQRWIAEQQTHPSESTAGQSSERVEPNAGNAAPASGVPPNSPPTMGENPSRSAEASEAITPEVGRRVFEQQACINCHMVAGTVANGRFGPDLTHLMSRATIASGIAPNTPENLKEWIADPNTMKPGCLMPAMHLTDQQNAQITAYLTTLH
;
A
#
# COMPACT_ATOMS: atom_id res chain seq x y z
N MET A 1 -1.10 17.28 18.99
CA MET A 1 -0.36 16.80 20.18
C MET A 1 -0.85 15.40 20.52
N HIS A 2 0.06 14.48 20.84
CA HIS A 2 -0.22 13.09 21.21
C HIS A 2 0.60 12.72 22.44
N SER A 3 0.35 11.55 23.04
CA SER A 3 1.28 10.95 24.01
C SER A 3 1.48 9.49 23.69
N PHE A 4 2.72 9.06 23.65
CA PHE A 4 3.08 7.65 23.62
C PHE A 4 2.93 7.07 25.01
N TRP A 5 2.16 5.98 25.12
CA TRP A 5 1.95 5.30 26.41
C TRP A 5 1.70 3.81 26.20
N VAL A 6 2.60 3.02 26.72
CA VAL A 6 2.51 1.56 26.81
C VAL A 6 2.67 1.18 28.30
N PRO A 7 1.57 1.01 29.04
CA PRO A 7 1.57 0.96 30.50
C PRO A 7 2.51 -0.07 31.12
N ARG A 8 2.71 -1.21 30.45
CA ARG A 8 3.60 -2.29 30.92
C ARG A 8 5.10 -2.03 30.67
N LEU A 9 5.44 -1.01 29.87
CA LEU A 9 6.83 -0.70 29.53
C LEU A 9 7.36 0.52 30.30
N ALA A 10 6.57 1.60 30.35
CA ALA A 10 7.00 2.85 30.99
C ALA A 10 5.81 3.78 31.25
N GLY A 11 6.10 4.95 31.84
CA GLY A 11 5.21 6.09 31.90
C GLY A 11 4.86 6.64 30.51
N LYS A 12 4.09 7.72 30.44
CA LYS A 12 3.75 8.37 29.19
C LYS A 12 4.73 9.48 28.85
N THR A 13 4.95 9.69 27.55
CA THR A 13 5.73 10.82 27.02
C THR A 13 4.91 11.57 25.95
N ASP A 14 4.84 12.89 26.10
CA ASP A 14 4.10 13.73 25.16
C ASP A 14 4.88 13.92 23.86
N LEU A 15 4.15 13.80 22.74
CA LEU A 15 4.66 14.04 21.40
C LEU A 15 4.21 15.43 20.96
N LEU A 16 5.11 16.39 21.04
CA LEU A 16 4.87 17.79 20.72
C LEU A 16 5.45 18.13 19.34
N PRO A 17 4.75 18.89 18.48
CA PRO A 17 5.31 19.37 17.24
C PRO A 17 6.62 20.15 17.46
N ASN A 18 7.61 19.88 16.61
CA ASN A 18 8.92 20.55 16.64
C ASN A 18 9.70 20.43 17.96
N ARG A 19 9.40 19.43 18.78
CA ARG A 19 10.12 19.16 20.02
C ARG A 19 10.44 17.67 20.15
N VAL A 20 11.68 17.37 20.48
CA VAL A 20 12.12 16.01 20.84
C VAL A 20 11.96 15.84 22.35
N ASN A 21 11.21 14.84 22.75
CA ASN A 21 11.14 14.35 24.11
C ASN A 21 11.70 12.92 24.14
N GLU A 22 12.35 12.57 25.23
CA GLU A 22 12.97 11.26 25.40
C GLU A 22 12.31 10.50 26.56
N MET A 23 12.28 9.20 26.48
CA MET A 23 11.87 8.31 27.56
C MET A 23 12.70 7.03 27.52
N TRP A 24 12.81 6.38 28.65
CA TRP A 24 13.52 5.11 28.80
C TRP A 24 12.52 3.97 28.89
N ILE A 25 12.80 2.90 28.15
CA ILE A 25 12.05 1.64 28.19
C ILE A 25 13.03 0.52 28.48
N ASP A 26 12.74 -0.27 29.49
CA ASP A 26 13.55 -1.43 29.90
C ASP A 26 12.67 -2.69 29.99
N PRO A 27 12.37 -3.32 28.85
CA PRO A 27 11.55 -4.52 28.82
C PRO A 27 12.36 -5.74 29.29
N HIS A 28 11.80 -6.48 30.24
CA HIS A 28 12.45 -7.68 30.81
C HIS A 28 12.09 -8.97 30.05
N GLU A 29 10.98 -8.98 29.29
CA GLU A 29 10.49 -10.16 28.59
C GLU A 29 10.17 -9.84 27.13
N PRO A 30 10.55 -10.69 26.17
CA PRO A 30 10.06 -10.60 24.80
C PRO A 30 8.54 -10.75 24.74
N GLY A 31 7.91 -10.07 23.78
CA GLY A 31 6.48 -10.17 23.56
C GLY A 31 5.84 -8.90 23.01
N LEU A 32 4.51 -8.94 22.88
CA LEU A 32 3.69 -7.82 22.42
C LEU A 32 3.18 -7.01 23.62
N TYR A 33 3.47 -5.72 23.60
CA TYR A 33 3.02 -4.74 24.57
C TYR A 33 2.05 -3.76 23.93
N LEU A 34 0.84 -3.72 24.46
CA LEU A 34 -0.22 -2.87 23.94
C LEU A 34 -0.22 -1.51 24.63
N GLY A 35 -0.42 -0.48 23.85
CA GLY A 35 -0.54 0.90 24.30
C GLY A 35 -1.57 1.68 23.51
N GLN A 36 -1.67 2.95 23.82
CA GLN A 36 -2.58 3.87 23.14
C GLN A 36 -2.08 5.30 23.25
N CYS A 37 -2.61 6.19 22.42
CA CYS A 37 -2.44 7.61 22.64
C CYS A 37 -3.07 8.03 23.97
N ALA A 38 -2.31 8.71 24.81
CA ALA A 38 -2.75 9.13 26.15
C ALA A 38 -2.99 10.64 26.26
N GLN A 39 -3.02 11.35 25.10
CA GLN A 39 -3.34 12.78 25.04
C GLN A 39 -4.47 12.96 24.02
N PHE A 40 -5.56 13.64 24.43
CA PHE A 40 -6.65 13.93 23.49
C PHE A 40 -6.13 14.67 22.25
N CYS A 41 -6.30 14.07 21.09
CA CYS A 41 -5.73 14.54 19.83
C CYS A 41 -6.78 14.69 18.71
N GLY A 42 -8.06 14.57 19.02
CA GLY A 42 -9.18 14.70 18.09
C GLY A 42 -10.04 13.43 17.96
N PRO A 43 -10.88 13.34 16.91
CA PRO A 43 -11.88 12.28 16.75
C PRO A 43 -11.30 10.85 16.74
N GLN A 44 -10.04 10.69 16.35
CA GLN A 44 -9.36 9.40 16.28
C GLN A 44 -8.62 9.01 17.56
N HIS A 45 -8.70 9.83 18.62
CA HIS A 45 -7.95 9.61 19.87
C HIS A 45 -8.15 8.19 20.45
N ALA A 46 -9.39 7.77 20.60
CA ALA A 46 -9.73 6.45 21.16
C ALA A 46 -9.36 5.27 20.23
N LYS A 47 -9.12 5.55 18.94
CA LYS A 47 -8.76 4.56 17.90
C LYS A 47 -7.29 4.67 17.47
N MET A 48 -6.46 5.31 18.29
CA MET A 48 -5.00 5.42 18.08
C MET A 48 -4.28 4.46 19.01
N LEU A 49 -4.29 3.20 18.61
CA LEU A 49 -3.66 2.12 19.36
C LEU A 49 -2.17 2.00 18.99
N LEU A 50 -1.36 1.57 19.96
CA LEU A 50 0.06 1.34 19.82
C LEU A 50 0.39 -0.14 20.05
N ARG A 51 1.40 -0.63 19.34
CA ARG A 51 1.97 -1.96 19.53
C ARG A 51 3.48 -1.84 19.59
N VAL A 52 4.07 -2.33 20.65
CA VAL A 52 5.52 -2.44 20.79
C VAL A 52 5.84 -3.92 20.87
N TYR A 53 6.61 -4.39 19.90
CA TYR A 53 7.15 -5.73 19.88
C TYR A 53 8.53 -5.68 20.52
N VAL A 54 8.73 -6.49 21.53
CA VAL A 54 10.02 -6.72 22.17
C VAL A 54 10.49 -8.08 21.72
N ASP A 55 11.53 -8.09 20.92
CA ASP A 55 12.11 -9.29 20.34
C ASP A 55 13.34 -9.73 21.11
N THR A 56 13.69 -11.01 20.99
CA THR A 56 15.04 -11.46 21.39
C THR A 56 16.08 -10.78 20.49
N PRO A 57 17.35 -10.67 20.92
CA PRO A 57 18.41 -10.05 20.11
C PRO A 57 18.52 -10.66 18.70
N SER A 58 18.35 -11.97 18.56
CA SER A 58 18.43 -12.66 17.27
C SER A 58 17.23 -12.36 16.37
N GLU A 59 16.03 -12.27 16.93
CA GLU A 59 14.80 -11.91 16.21
C GLU A 59 14.86 -10.46 15.74
N PHE A 60 15.33 -9.56 16.60
CA PHE A 60 15.50 -8.16 16.25
C PHE A 60 16.51 -7.95 15.11
N GLN A 61 17.66 -8.67 15.13
CA GLN A 61 18.63 -8.60 14.03
C GLN A 61 18.04 -9.13 12.71
N ARG A 62 17.27 -10.21 12.74
CA ARG A 62 16.57 -10.73 11.58
C ARG A 62 15.57 -9.70 11.04
N TRP A 63 14.75 -9.12 11.92
CA TRP A 63 13.81 -8.08 11.54
C TRP A 63 14.49 -6.86 10.90
N ILE A 64 15.64 -6.40 11.43
CA ILE A 64 16.43 -5.32 10.81
C ILE A 64 16.85 -5.72 9.39
N ALA A 65 17.37 -6.94 9.21
CA ALA A 65 17.81 -7.40 7.90
C ALA A 65 16.64 -7.44 6.90
N GLU A 66 15.47 -7.91 7.32
CA GLU A 66 14.24 -7.92 6.50
C GLU A 66 13.79 -6.50 6.13
N GLN A 67 13.84 -5.54 7.07
CA GLN A 67 13.47 -4.15 6.82
C GLN A 67 14.46 -3.40 5.90
N GLN A 68 15.67 -3.89 5.75
CA GLN A 68 16.68 -3.33 4.83
C GLN A 68 16.54 -3.86 3.41
N THR A 69 15.77 -4.93 3.20
CA THR A 69 15.47 -5.43 1.86
C THR A 69 14.36 -4.59 1.24
N HIS A 70 14.46 -4.33 -0.06
CA HIS A 70 13.30 -3.85 -0.80
C HIS A 70 12.44 -5.06 -1.19
N PRO A 71 11.11 -4.93 -1.24
CA PRO A 71 10.27 -5.97 -1.81
C PRO A 71 10.83 -6.31 -3.18
N SER A 72 11.34 -7.52 -3.35
CA SER A 72 11.91 -7.96 -4.62
C SER A 72 10.80 -7.89 -5.66
N GLU A 73 11.05 -7.17 -6.75
CA GLU A 73 10.26 -7.36 -7.95
C GLU A 73 10.35 -8.85 -8.26
N SER A 74 9.23 -9.55 -8.15
CA SER A 74 9.15 -10.94 -8.55
C SER A 74 9.53 -10.98 -10.02
N THR A 75 10.75 -11.37 -10.32
CA THR A 75 11.23 -11.67 -11.68
C THR A 75 10.54 -12.93 -12.16
N ALA A 76 9.23 -12.82 -12.39
CA ALA A 76 8.50 -13.81 -13.15
C ALA A 76 8.83 -13.59 -14.63
N GLY A 77 9.76 -14.41 -15.14
CA GLY A 77 9.87 -14.67 -16.56
C GLY A 77 10.84 -13.80 -17.36
N GLN A 78 12.13 -13.91 -17.13
CA GLN A 78 13.08 -13.81 -18.22
C GLN A 78 13.36 -15.21 -18.77
N SER A 79 12.43 -15.74 -19.53
CA SER A 79 12.77 -16.70 -20.57
C SER A 79 13.29 -15.90 -21.76
N SER A 80 14.61 -15.91 -21.92
CA SER A 80 15.28 -15.41 -23.11
C SER A 80 14.90 -16.29 -24.30
N GLU A 81 13.86 -15.93 -25.03
CA GLU A 81 13.69 -16.37 -26.39
C GLU A 81 14.32 -15.36 -27.34
N ARG A 82 15.48 -15.72 -27.81
CA ARG A 82 16.23 -15.07 -28.86
C ARG A 82 15.43 -15.23 -30.15
N VAL A 83 14.72 -14.19 -30.61
CA VAL A 83 14.11 -14.15 -31.95
C VAL A 83 15.13 -13.56 -32.93
N GLU A 84 15.61 -14.43 -33.82
CA GLU A 84 16.40 -14.07 -34.99
C GLU A 84 15.55 -13.21 -35.97
N PRO A 85 16.15 -12.24 -36.68
CA PRO A 85 15.41 -11.41 -37.63
C PRO A 85 15.24 -12.12 -38.97
N ASN A 86 14.00 -12.30 -39.41
CA ASN A 86 13.73 -12.71 -40.79
C ASN A 86 13.27 -11.50 -41.62
N ALA A 87 14.05 -11.21 -42.63
CA ALA A 87 13.80 -10.19 -43.65
C ALA A 87 12.89 -10.73 -44.73
N GLY A 88 12.00 -9.90 -45.25
CA GLY A 88 11.48 -10.16 -46.59
C GLY A 88 10.07 -9.66 -46.94
N ASN A 89 10.02 -8.54 -47.62
CA ASN A 89 9.21 -8.19 -48.80
C ASN A 89 7.72 -7.76 -48.74
N ALA A 90 7.58 -6.49 -49.06
CA ALA A 90 6.83 -5.94 -50.23
C ALA A 90 5.30 -5.83 -50.18
N ALA A 91 4.87 -4.57 -50.27
CA ALA A 91 3.54 -4.15 -50.72
C ALA A 91 3.35 -4.41 -52.24
N PRO A 92 2.12 -4.32 -52.81
CA PRO A 92 1.51 -3.02 -53.04
C PRO A 92 -0.05 -2.89 -53.05
N ALA A 93 -0.49 -1.68 -52.81
CA ALA A 93 -1.45 -0.83 -53.51
C ALA A 93 -2.94 -1.19 -53.70
N SER A 94 -3.72 -0.20 -53.28
CA SER A 94 -4.86 0.48 -53.94
C SER A 94 -6.27 -0.13 -53.85
N GLY A 95 -7.20 0.75 -53.41
CA GLY A 95 -8.62 0.64 -53.67
C GLY A 95 -9.51 1.39 -52.67
N VAL A 96 -9.65 2.72 -52.81
CA VAL A 96 -10.72 3.50 -52.20
C VAL A 96 -11.89 3.56 -53.16
N PRO A 97 -13.14 3.36 -52.73
CA PRO A 97 -14.28 4.11 -53.25
C PRO A 97 -15.07 4.81 -52.13
N PRO A 98 -15.88 5.82 -52.45
CA PRO A 98 -16.26 6.91 -51.59
C PRO A 98 -17.66 6.79 -50.98
N ASN A 99 -17.87 7.59 -49.91
CA ASN A 99 -19.14 8.09 -49.40
C ASN A 99 -20.09 7.11 -48.66
N SER A 100 -20.03 7.23 -47.35
CA SER A 100 -21.20 7.14 -46.48
C SER A 100 -21.07 8.17 -45.34
N PRO A 101 -22.19 8.76 -44.86
CA PRO A 101 -22.17 9.89 -43.90
C PRO A 101 -21.66 9.46 -42.51
N PRO A 102 -21.10 10.39 -41.73
CA PRO A 102 -20.56 10.06 -40.42
C PRO A 102 -21.69 9.73 -39.47
N THR A 103 -21.78 8.47 -39.08
CA THR A 103 -22.43 8.07 -37.83
C THR A 103 -21.58 8.62 -36.70
N MET A 104 -22.22 9.33 -35.78
CA MET A 104 -21.58 9.81 -34.54
C MET A 104 -20.88 8.64 -33.87
N GLY A 105 -19.55 8.68 -33.92
CA GLY A 105 -18.72 7.65 -33.34
C GLY A 105 -18.88 7.63 -31.84
N GLU A 106 -19.36 6.52 -31.33
CA GLU A 106 -19.11 6.11 -29.97
C GLU A 106 -17.59 6.10 -29.78
N ASN A 107 -17.14 6.86 -28.81
CA ASN A 107 -15.72 7.00 -28.50
C ASN A 107 -15.18 5.62 -28.04
N PRO A 108 -14.32 4.93 -28.81
CA PRO A 108 -13.84 3.60 -28.49
C PRO A 108 -12.89 3.57 -27.29
N SER A 109 -12.60 4.73 -26.66
CA SER A 109 -11.73 4.83 -25.49
C SER A 109 -12.41 4.43 -24.18
N ARG A 110 -13.70 4.11 -24.18
CA ARG A 110 -14.44 3.75 -22.95
C ARG A 110 -14.72 2.25 -22.81
N SER A 111 -14.45 1.46 -23.84
CA SER A 111 -14.73 0.01 -23.85
C SER A 111 -13.49 -0.88 -23.73
N ALA A 112 -12.30 -0.32 -23.52
CA ALA A 112 -11.06 -1.07 -23.34
C ALA A 112 -10.64 -1.23 -21.87
N GLU A 113 -11.50 -0.92 -20.91
CA GLU A 113 -11.36 -1.38 -19.51
C GLU A 113 -11.79 -2.86 -19.35
N ALA A 114 -11.70 -3.62 -20.44
CA ALA A 114 -12.01 -5.03 -20.46
C ALA A 114 -10.98 -5.79 -19.59
N SER A 115 -11.40 -6.13 -18.38
CA SER A 115 -10.91 -7.28 -17.58
C SER A 115 -9.39 -7.50 -17.62
N GLU A 116 -8.62 -6.48 -17.24
CA GLU A 116 -7.20 -6.70 -16.96
C GLU A 116 -7.06 -7.65 -15.76
N ALA A 117 -6.20 -8.66 -15.86
CA ALA A 117 -6.06 -9.70 -14.85
C ALA A 117 -5.78 -9.13 -13.44
N ILE A 118 -6.21 -9.83 -12.41
CA ILE A 118 -5.86 -9.49 -11.02
C ILE A 118 -4.51 -10.14 -10.73
N THR A 119 -3.42 -9.40 -11.02
CA THR A 119 -2.04 -9.79 -10.72
C THR A 119 -1.32 -8.68 -9.95
N PRO A 120 -0.26 -8.97 -9.21
CA PRO A 120 0.53 -7.96 -8.52
C PRO A 120 1.08 -6.88 -9.46
N GLU A 121 1.51 -7.23 -10.66
CA GLU A 121 2.08 -6.30 -11.64
C GLU A 121 1.03 -5.31 -12.15
N VAL A 122 -0.17 -5.81 -12.44
CA VAL A 122 -1.31 -4.96 -12.81
C VAL A 122 -1.69 -4.09 -11.61
N GLY A 123 -1.78 -4.67 -10.43
CA GLY A 123 -2.09 -3.95 -9.20
C GLY A 123 -1.11 -2.83 -8.89
N ARG A 124 0.19 -3.05 -9.13
CA ARG A 124 1.22 -2.01 -9.00
C ARG A 124 0.94 -0.84 -9.95
N ARG A 125 0.68 -1.11 -11.23
CA ARG A 125 0.36 -0.05 -12.20
C ARG A 125 -0.88 0.73 -11.80
N VAL A 126 -1.94 0.03 -11.38
CA VAL A 126 -3.18 0.67 -10.92
C VAL A 126 -2.91 1.53 -9.67
N PHE A 127 -2.16 1.04 -8.70
CA PHE A 127 -1.76 1.78 -7.50
C PHE A 127 -0.97 3.05 -7.85
N GLU A 128 0.00 2.95 -8.77
CA GLU A 128 0.84 4.07 -9.22
C GLU A 128 0.06 5.12 -10.04
N GLN A 129 -1.06 4.75 -10.63
CA GLN A 129 -1.96 5.65 -11.38
C GLN A 129 -3.00 6.33 -10.48
N GLN A 130 -3.19 5.85 -9.25
CA GLN A 130 -4.12 6.44 -8.31
C GLN A 130 -3.43 7.48 -7.40
N ALA A 131 -4.23 8.26 -6.67
CA ALA A 131 -3.71 9.24 -5.71
C ALA A 131 -3.03 8.63 -4.47
N CYS A 132 -2.98 7.30 -4.36
CA CYS A 132 -2.31 6.57 -3.29
C CYS A 132 -0.85 7.02 -3.10
N ILE A 133 -0.13 7.22 -4.21
CA ILE A 133 1.29 7.63 -4.24
C ILE A 133 1.54 9.03 -3.69
N ASN A 134 0.52 9.88 -3.62
CA ASN A 134 0.65 11.23 -3.07
C ASN A 134 0.78 11.22 -1.54
N CYS A 135 0.21 10.19 -0.90
CA CYS A 135 0.21 10.07 0.55
C CYS A 135 1.15 8.97 1.05
N HIS A 136 1.27 7.87 0.33
CA HIS A 136 2.04 6.71 0.74
C HIS A 136 3.37 6.59 0.00
N MET A 137 4.34 5.98 0.69
CA MET A 137 5.62 5.58 0.12
C MET A 137 5.65 4.06 -0.05
N VAL A 138 6.28 3.61 -1.14
CA VAL A 138 6.73 2.22 -1.35
C VAL A 138 8.13 2.30 -1.96
N ALA A 139 9.14 1.82 -1.25
CA ALA A 139 10.52 1.85 -1.70
C ALA A 139 10.71 1.12 -3.03
N GLY A 140 11.56 1.66 -3.91
CA GLY A 140 11.78 1.11 -5.25
C GLY A 140 10.67 1.42 -6.27
N THR A 141 9.71 2.27 -5.94
CA THR A 141 8.63 2.71 -6.83
C THR A 141 8.57 4.24 -6.95
N VAL A 142 7.64 4.74 -7.77
CA VAL A 142 7.37 6.19 -7.89
C VAL A 142 6.61 6.74 -6.68
N ALA A 143 6.07 5.88 -5.81
CA ALA A 143 5.31 6.27 -4.63
C ALA A 143 6.27 6.77 -3.53
N ASN A 144 6.26 8.06 -3.26
CA ASN A 144 7.15 8.71 -2.28
C ASN A 144 6.42 9.66 -1.32
N GLY A 145 5.10 9.54 -1.19
CA GLY A 145 4.27 10.32 -0.29
C GLY A 145 4.63 10.06 1.18
N ARG A 146 4.52 11.11 2.02
CA ARG A 146 4.87 11.05 3.46
C ARG A 146 3.72 11.45 4.37
N PHE A 147 2.54 11.64 3.82
CA PHE A 147 1.35 12.00 4.59
C PHE A 147 0.68 10.76 5.21
N GLY A 148 0.67 9.65 4.49
CA GLY A 148 0.25 8.34 4.98
C GLY A 148 1.44 7.48 5.42
N PRO A 149 1.20 6.30 6.00
CA PRO A 149 2.27 5.38 6.37
C PRO A 149 3.04 4.87 5.15
N ASP A 150 4.32 4.56 5.36
CA ASP A 150 5.15 3.80 4.44
C ASP A 150 4.58 2.38 4.28
N LEU A 151 4.37 1.94 3.07
CA LEU A 151 3.80 0.63 2.75
C LEU A 151 4.83 -0.40 2.28
N THR A 152 6.12 -0.05 2.26
CA THR A 152 7.20 -0.90 1.74
C THR A 152 7.17 -2.32 2.33
N HIS A 153 6.94 -2.45 3.63
CA HIS A 153 6.81 -3.73 4.34
C HIS A 153 5.42 -3.85 4.98
N LEU A 154 4.37 -3.60 4.17
CA LEU A 154 3.01 -3.59 4.69
C LEU A 154 2.63 -4.92 5.34
N MET A 155 2.93 -6.03 4.68
CA MET A 155 2.53 -7.36 5.15
C MET A 155 3.38 -7.91 6.30
N SER A 156 4.48 -7.26 6.65
CA SER A 156 5.21 -7.58 7.89
C SER A 156 4.47 -7.12 9.17
N ARG A 157 3.44 -6.29 9.02
CA ARG A 157 2.64 -5.77 10.13
C ARG A 157 1.52 -6.73 10.48
N ALA A 158 1.30 -6.97 11.76
CA ALA A 158 0.20 -7.82 12.23
C ALA A 158 -1.18 -7.15 12.10
N THR A 159 -1.24 -5.82 12.00
CA THR A 159 -2.51 -5.07 11.98
C THR A 159 -2.44 -3.85 11.09
N ILE A 160 -3.62 -3.39 10.63
CA ILE A 160 -3.84 -2.15 9.88
C ILE A 160 -4.67 -1.15 10.69
N ALA A 161 -4.84 0.05 10.15
CA ALA A 161 -5.71 1.12 10.69
C ALA A 161 -5.40 1.50 12.16
N SER A 162 -4.10 1.54 12.55
CA SER A 162 -3.65 1.75 13.93
C SER A 162 -4.15 0.67 14.90
N GLY A 163 -4.12 -0.60 14.46
CA GLY A 163 -4.49 -1.74 15.30
C GLY A 163 -5.97 -2.07 15.35
N ILE A 164 -6.79 -1.47 14.50
CA ILE A 164 -8.24 -1.71 14.48
C ILE A 164 -8.57 -3.10 13.90
N ALA A 165 -7.85 -3.53 12.87
CA ALA A 165 -8.10 -4.82 12.23
C ALA A 165 -6.81 -5.62 12.02
N PRO A 166 -6.87 -6.96 12.01
CA PRO A 166 -5.77 -7.81 11.53
C PRO A 166 -5.39 -7.44 10.10
N ASN A 167 -4.10 -7.55 9.78
CA ASN A 167 -3.60 -7.32 8.44
C ASN A 167 -3.77 -8.56 7.58
N THR A 168 -4.96 -8.73 7.03
CA THR A 168 -5.30 -9.81 6.09
C THR A 168 -5.68 -9.22 4.74
N PRO A 169 -5.60 -9.98 3.64
CA PRO A 169 -6.02 -9.50 2.33
C PRO A 169 -7.47 -8.98 2.31
N GLU A 170 -8.38 -9.64 3.04
CA GLU A 170 -9.79 -9.26 3.13
C GLU A 170 -9.96 -7.91 3.84
N ASN A 171 -9.35 -7.75 5.02
CA ASN A 171 -9.40 -6.50 5.78
C ASN A 171 -8.70 -5.36 5.03
N LEU A 172 -7.59 -5.67 4.32
CA LEU A 172 -6.89 -4.69 3.49
C LEU A 172 -7.79 -4.23 2.33
N LYS A 173 -8.47 -5.15 1.66
CA LYS A 173 -9.43 -4.84 0.59
C LYS A 173 -10.57 -3.96 1.09
N GLU A 174 -11.15 -4.28 2.25
CA GLU A 174 -12.21 -3.48 2.87
C GLU A 174 -11.70 -2.10 3.26
N TRP A 175 -10.50 -2.01 3.86
CA TRP A 175 -9.85 -0.75 4.20
C TRP A 175 -9.61 0.15 2.99
N ILE A 176 -9.20 -0.42 1.84
CA ILE A 176 -8.96 0.34 0.61
C ILE A 176 -10.28 0.81 -0.02
N ALA A 177 -11.34 0.01 0.07
CA ALA A 177 -12.66 0.36 -0.47
C ALA A 177 -13.23 1.61 0.21
N ASP A 178 -13.33 1.58 1.53
CA ASP A 178 -13.74 2.72 2.34
C ASP A 178 -13.15 2.66 3.76
N PRO A 179 -12.07 3.40 4.02
CA PRO A 179 -11.45 3.43 5.34
C PRO A 179 -12.39 3.88 6.47
N ASN A 180 -13.39 4.70 6.16
CA ASN A 180 -14.33 5.22 7.16
C ASN A 180 -15.30 4.16 7.67
N THR A 181 -15.54 3.08 6.94
CA THR A 181 -16.34 1.95 7.41
C THR A 181 -15.69 1.30 8.63
N MET A 182 -14.37 1.04 8.57
CA MET A 182 -13.62 0.46 9.70
C MET A 182 -13.26 1.49 10.78
N LYS A 183 -12.91 2.71 10.35
CA LYS A 183 -12.38 3.75 11.22
C LYS A 183 -13.00 5.11 10.92
N PRO A 184 -14.24 5.37 11.33
CA PRO A 184 -14.94 6.62 11.07
C PRO A 184 -14.12 7.85 11.46
N GLY A 185 -13.99 8.81 10.53
CA GLY A 185 -13.24 10.05 10.72
C GLY A 185 -11.71 9.89 10.49
N CYS A 186 -11.24 8.81 9.87
CA CYS A 186 -9.85 8.73 9.44
C CYS A 186 -9.57 9.69 8.28
N LEU A 187 -8.27 10.06 8.11
CA LEU A 187 -7.86 11.01 7.07
C LEU A 187 -7.68 10.38 5.69
N MET A 188 -7.53 9.06 5.62
CA MET A 188 -7.46 8.36 4.33
C MET A 188 -8.85 8.40 3.68
N PRO A 189 -9.00 8.99 2.48
CA PRO A 189 -10.30 9.09 1.82
C PRO A 189 -10.68 7.77 1.14
N ALA A 190 -11.97 7.54 0.93
CA ALA A 190 -12.45 6.56 -0.03
C ALA A 190 -12.07 7.02 -1.45
N MET A 191 -11.41 6.14 -2.20
CA MET A 191 -10.89 6.47 -3.54
C MET A 191 -11.91 6.18 -4.65
N HIS A 192 -13.09 5.67 -4.32
CA HIS A 192 -14.14 5.29 -5.27
C HIS A 192 -13.65 4.37 -6.38
N LEU A 193 -12.78 3.43 -6.03
CA LEU A 193 -12.25 2.43 -6.94
C LEU A 193 -13.36 1.47 -7.38
N THR A 194 -13.24 0.93 -8.59
CA THR A 194 -14.05 -0.23 -8.97
C THR A 194 -13.63 -1.46 -8.15
N ASP A 195 -14.51 -2.46 -8.03
CA ASP A 195 -14.19 -3.72 -7.34
C ASP A 195 -12.94 -4.40 -7.92
N GLN A 196 -12.76 -4.28 -9.24
CA GLN A 196 -11.60 -4.81 -9.94
C GLN A 196 -10.32 -4.06 -9.58
N GLN A 197 -10.32 -2.72 -9.63
CA GLN A 197 -9.17 -1.90 -9.24
C GLN A 197 -8.78 -2.16 -7.79
N ASN A 198 -9.76 -2.25 -6.89
CA ASN A 198 -9.51 -2.57 -5.49
C ASN A 198 -8.86 -3.96 -5.34
N ALA A 199 -9.38 -4.98 -6.05
CA ALA A 199 -8.80 -6.33 -6.02
C ALA A 199 -7.37 -6.35 -6.58
N GLN A 200 -7.10 -5.61 -7.66
CA GLN A 200 -5.77 -5.48 -8.26
C GLN A 200 -4.78 -4.81 -7.30
N ILE A 201 -5.15 -3.67 -6.71
CA ILE A 201 -4.32 -2.97 -5.72
C ILE A 201 -4.07 -3.86 -4.51
N THR A 202 -5.09 -4.56 -4.01
CA THR A 202 -4.94 -5.50 -2.89
C THR A 202 -3.93 -6.60 -3.24
N ALA A 203 -4.03 -7.20 -4.44
CA ALA A 203 -3.10 -8.23 -4.90
C ALA A 203 -1.64 -7.73 -4.93
N TYR A 204 -1.41 -6.50 -5.34
CA TYR A 204 -0.09 -5.87 -5.27
C TYR A 204 0.36 -5.66 -3.83
N LEU A 205 -0.45 -5.00 -3.02
CA LEU A 205 -0.05 -4.63 -1.65
C LEU A 205 0.22 -5.84 -0.76
N THR A 206 -0.42 -6.98 -1.04
CA THR A 206 -0.14 -8.24 -0.32
C THR A 206 1.22 -8.87 -0.64
N THR A 207 1.95 -8.37 -1.64
CA THR A 207 3.33 -8.81 -1.93
C THR A 207 4.39 -8.01 -1.17
N LEU A 208 4.03 -6.93 -0.49
CA LEU A 208 4.96 -6.03 0.19
C LEU A 208 5.34 -6.55 1.59
N HIS A 209 6.32 -7.45 1.64
CA HIS A 209 6.87 -8.08 2.85
C HIS A 209 8.17 -7.46 3.33
#